data_e74ffd783beeaaaf9d51a6cad125226c
#
_entry.id   e74ffd783beeaaaf9d51a6cad125226c
#
_cell.length_a   1.000
_cell.length_b   1.000
_cell.length_c   1.000
_cell.angle_alpha   90.00
_cell.angle_beta   90.00
_cell.angle_gamma   90.00
#
_symmetry.space_group_name_H-M   'P 1'
#
loop_
_entity.id
_entity.type
_entity.pdbx_description
1 polymer ?
#
loop_
_entity_poly.entity_id
_entity_poly.type
_entity_poly.pdbx_seq_one_letter_code
_entity_poly.pdbx_strand_id
1 'polypeptide(L)'
;VMICDKNDDVGGDASKSCSSCVATQATMPTGSLEHMLRAVSHPMVYQLCEDLDVPINLCGSLTIAITTQQQAGIAAWMAKAYANGVYDAEVLTRQELLDMEPHLNPELLGGIYVPRDGQINQFLFVVAQAENAAENGVEFLLDCPVLDIEASDKGIQRVVTAMGDVQAKWVINAAGLHCDDIARMVGLCDFSVHPRKGEFFVLGHDTPVKVSHIVRSIPAGGGHGT
;
A
#
# COMPACT_ATOMS: atom_id res chain seq x y z
N VAL A 1 22.53 -11.70 -0.98
CA VAL A 1 21.41 -11.37 -0.07
C VAL A 1 20.60 -12.64 0.15
N MET A 2 20.12 -12.83 1.39
CA MET A 2 19.24 -13.95 1.75
C MET A 2 17.98 -13.38 2.35
N ILE A 3 16.83 -13.93 2.01
CA ILE A 3 15.50 -13.60 2.55
C ILE A 3 14.98 -14.84 3.28
N CYS A 4 14.66 -14.70 4.56
CA CYS A 4 13.98 -15.74 5.34
C CYS A 4 12.51 -15.34 5.51
N ASP A 5 11.59 -16.20 5.11
CA ASP A 5 10.17 -16.03 5.33
C ASP A 5 9.60 -17.25 6.08
N LYS A 6 8.71 -16.99 7.05
CA LYS A 6 8.05 -18.06 7.83
C LYS A 6 7.02 -18.84 7.02
N ASN A 7 6.52 -18.26 5.92
CA ASN A 7 5.51 -18.86 5.07
C ASN A 7 6.15 -19.73 3.97
N ASP A 8 5.35 -20.57 3.38
CA ASP A 8 5.70 -21.47 2.28
C ASP A 8 5.75 -20.77 0.90
N ASP A 9 5.32 -19.50 0.84
CA ASP A 9 5.33 -18.69 -0.37
C ASP A 9 5.54 -17.20 -0.04
N VAL A 10 5.99 -16.43 -1.03
CA VAL A 10 6.19 -14.99 -0.91
C VAL A 10 4.86 -14.24 -0.81
N GLY A 11 4.84 -13.20 0.01
CA GLY A 11 3.68 -12.32 0.16
C GLY A 11 2.47 -12.98 0.85
N GLY A 12 2.67 -14.05 1.62
CA GLY A 12 1.61 -14.79 2.28
C GLY A 12 0.74 -13.99 3.27
N ASP A 13 1.25 -12.87 3.78
CA ASP A 13 0.54 -12.01 4.74
C ASP A 13 -0.12 -10.78 4.05
N ALA A 14 0.15 -9.57 4.55
CA ALA A 14 -0.54 -8.34 4.14
C ALA A 14 -0.31 -7.93 2.67
N SER A 15 0.83 -8.30 2.07
CA SER A 15 1.18 -7.86 0.71
C SER A 15 0.20 -8.34 -0.36
N LYS A 16 -0.28 -9.59 -0.27
CA LYS A 16 -1.30 -10.14 -1.18
C LYS A 16 -2.74 -9.80 -0.75
N SER A 17 -2.94 -9.29 0.46
CA SER A 17 -4.26 -9.03 1.05
C SER A 17 -4.58 -7.53 1.13
N CYS A 18 -4.06 -6.72 0.22
CA CYS A 18 -4.29 -5.29 0.15
C CYS A 18 -5.35 -4.93 -0.90
N SER A 19 -5.70 -3.64 -0.97
CA SER A 19 -6.67 -3.12 -1.95
C SER A 19 -6.11 -2.91 -3.36
N SER A 20 -4.86 -3.23 -3.61
CA SER A 20 -4.16 -3.05 -4.90
C SER A 20 -4.04 -1.60 -5.38
N CYS A 21 -4.48 -0.63 -4.61
CA CYS A 21 -4.49 0.77 -5.01
C CYS A 21 -3.09 1.39 -4.94
N VAL A 22 -2.64 1.95 -6.05
CA VAL A 22 -1.47 2.84 -6.13
C VAL A 22 -1.99 4.26 -6.12
N ALA A 23 -1.86 4.93 -4.98
CA ALA A 23 -2.43 6.26 -4.77
C ALA A 23 -1.34 7.31 -4.60
N THR A 24 -1.59 8.50 -5.12
CA THR A 24 -0.75 9.69 -4.92
C THR A 24 -0.67 10.07 -3.42
N GLN A 25 0.25 10.96 -3.10
CA GLN A 25 0.42 11.50 -1.75
C GLN A 25 -0.62 12.59 -1.37
N ALA A 26 -1.65 12.82 -2.17
CA ALA A 26 -2.58 13.95 -2.07
C ALA A 26 -3.07 14.26 -0.65
N THR A 27 -3.42 13.24 0.12
CA THR A 27 -4.03 13.40 1.47
C THR A 27 -3.09 13.13 2.62
N MET A 28 -1.82 12.83 2.35
CA MET A 28 -0.86 12.53 3.41
C MET A 28 -0.52 13.78 4.25
N PRO A 29 -0.17 13.62 5.53
CA PRO A 29 0.31 14.76 6.32
C PRO A 29 1.55 15.38 5.67
N THR A 30 1.44 16.62 5.23
CA THR A 30 2.52 17.33 4.52
C THR A 30 3.83 17.30 5.32
N GLY A 31 4.93 16.90 4.69
CA GLY A 31 6.26 16.79 5.32
C GLY A 31 6.46 15.51 6.16
N SER A 32 5.45 14.63 6.29
CA SER A 32 5.64 13.33 6.95
C SER A 32 6.51 12.40 6.11
N LEU A 33 7.10 11.40 6.75
CA LEU A 33 7.86 10.36 6.06
C LEU A 33 6.99 9.65 5.01
N GLU A 34 5.73 9.36 5.34
CA GLU A 34 4.78 8.75 4.40
C GLU A 34 4.55 9.62 3.17
N HIS A 35 4.36 10.95 3.34
CA HIS A 35 4.23 11.89 2.23
C HIS A 35 5.46 11.85 1.30
N MET A 36 6.67 11.94 1.89
CA MET A 36 7.91 11.95 1.11
C MET A 36 8.13 10.63 0.36
N LEU A 37 7.96 9.51 1.05
CA LEU A 37 8.14 8.19 0.44
C LEU A 37 7.10 7.92 -0.67
N ARG A 38 5.85 8.28 -0.45
CA ARG A 38 4.80 8.10 -1.44
C ARG A 38 5.01 8.96 -2.68
N ALA A 39 5.46 10.21 -2.52
CA ALA A 39 5.78 11.09 -3.64
C ALA A 39 6.89 10.53 -4.55
N VAL A 40 7.87 9.83 -3.97
CA VAL A 40 8.94 9.18 -4.72
C VAL A 40 8.51 7.83 -5.29
N SER A 41 7.86 6.99 -4.48
CA SER A 41 7.52 5.63 -4.88
C SER A 41 6.40 5.54 -5.90
N HIS A 42 5.45 6.48 -5.89
CA HIS A 42 4.31 6.45 -6.81
C HIS A 42 4.72 6.35 -8.29
N PRO A 43 5.59 7.20 -8.85
CA PRO A 43 6.05 7.02 -10.23
C PRO A 43 6.95 5.78 -10.40
N MET A 44 7.70 5.38 -9.36
CA MET A 44 8.56 4.19 -9.43
C MET A 44 7.77 2.90 -9.57
N VAL A 45 6.59 2.80 -8.93
CA VAL A 45 5.74 1.60 -9.05
C VAL A 45 5.32 1.37 -10.49
N TYR A 46 5.00 2.41 -11.23
CA TYR A 46 4.61 2.30 -12.65
C TYR A 46 5.76 1.77 -13.50
N GLN A 47 6.95 2.33 -13.33
CA GLN A 47 8.13 1.84 -14.05
C GLN A 47 8.45 0.40 -13.67
N LEU A 48 8.37 0.06 -12.38
CA LEU A 48 8.64 -1.29 -11.90
C LEU A 48 7.62 -2.31 -12.44
N CYS A 49 6.36 -1.92 -12.56
CA CYS A 49 5.34 -2.76 -13.18
C CYS A 49 5.63 -3.00 -14.67
N GLU A 50 6.10 -1.99 -15.41
CA GLU A 50 6.52 -2.12 -16.80
C GLU A 50 7.75 -3.03 -16.92
N ASP A 51 8.77 -2.80 -16.10
CA ASP A 51 10.01 -3.57 -16.11
C ASP A 51 9.80 -5.05 -15.77
N LEU A 52 8.81 -5.36 -14.94
CA LEU A 52 8.49 -6.72 -14.46
C LEU A 52 7.28 -7.35 -15.16
N ASP A 53 6.74 -6.74 -16.20
CA ASP A 53 5.55 -7.20 -16.93
C ASP A 53 4.34 -7.44 -16.02
N VAL A 54 4.15 -6.57 -15.01
CA VAL A 54 3.01 -6.63 -14.09
C VAL A 54 1.90 -5.72 -14.59
N PRO A 55 0.67 -6.24 -14.82
CA PRO A 55 -0.45 -5.43 -15.27
C PRO A 55 -0.77 -4.29 -14.30
N ILE A 56 -0.89 -3.08 -14.84
CA ILE A 56 -1.33 -1.88 -14.14
C ILE A 56 -2.51 -1.26 -14.85
N ASN A 57 -3.48 -0.78 -14.09
CA ASN A 57 -4.64 -0.05 -14.59
C ASN A 57 -4.63 1.38 -14.01
N LEU A 58 -4.33 2.36 -14.85
CA LEU A 58 -4.37 3.79 -14.53
C LEU A 58 -5.81 4.30 -14.60
N CYS A 59 -6.68 3.75 -13.79
CA CYS A 59 -8.11 4.06 -13.80
C CYS A 59 -8.47 5.40 -13.14
N GLY A 60 -7.55 6.02 -12.42
CA GLY A 60 -7.85 7.17 -11.59
C GLY A 60 -8.67 6.85 -10.34
N SER A 61 -8.86 7.85 -9.49
CA SER A 61 -9.72 7.72 -8.31
C SER A 61 -10.70 8.88 -8.19
N LEU A 62 -11.91 8.55 -7.74
CA LEU A 62 -12.99 9.47 -7.44
C LEU A 62 -13.19 9.52 -5.92
N THR A 63 -13.01 10.68 -5.32
CA THR A 63 -13.30 10.91 -3.90
C THR A 63 -14.59 11.71 -3.81
N ILE A 64 -15.71 11.04 -3.47
CA ILE A 64 -17.06 11.59 -3.54
C ILE A 64 -17.54 12.19 -2.22
N ALA A 65 -18.37 13.22 -2.31
CA ALA A 65 -19.10 13.83 -1.20
C ALA A 65 -20.57 13.46 -1.29
N ILE A 66 -21.11 12.85 -0.23
CA ILE A 66 -22.53 12.45 -0.13
C ILE A 66 -23.27 13.40 0.82
N THR A 67 -22.58 14.00 1.79
CA THR A 67 -23.16 14.94 2.76
C THR A 67 -22.64 16.35 2.53
N THR A 68 -23.42 17.35 3.00
CA THR A 68 -23.00 18.76 2.96
C THR A 68 -21.70 19.03 3.71
N GLN A 69 -21.44 18.29 4.79
CA GLN A 69 -20.18 18.37 5.53
C GLN A 69 -19.00 17.89 4.67
N GLN A 70 -19.18 16.78 3.96
CA GLN A 70 -18.16 16.26 3.03
C GLN A 70 -17.93 17.23 1.86
N GLN A 71 -19.00 17.79 1.29
CA GLN A 71 -18.92 18.77 0.22
C GLN A 71 -18.12 20.03 0.66
N ALA A 72 -18.38 20.53 1.87
CA ALA A 72 -17.62 21.64 2.45
C ALA A 72 -16.12 21.30 2.62
N GLY A 73 -15.76 20.03 2.74
CA GLY A 73 -14.39 19.53 2.86
C GLY A 73 -13.60 19.52 1.56
N ILE A 74 -14.24 19.63 0.38
CA ILE A 74 -13.58 19.55 -0.93
C ILE A 74 -12.47 20.59 -1.08
N ALA A 75 -12.72 21.84 -0.72
CA ALA A 75 -11.73 22.90 -0.84
C ALA A 75 -10.49 22.65 0.03
N ALA A 76 -10.66 22.17 1.25
CA ALA A 76 -9.56 21.82 2.13
C ALA A 76 -8.76 20.61 1.62
N TRP A 77 -9.46 19.63 1.04
CA TRP A 77 -8.83 18.47 0.41
C TRP A 77 -7.95 18.90 -0.78
N MET A 78 -8.49 19.75 -1.66
CA MET A 78 -7.76 20.28 -2.82
C MET A 78 -6.54 21.10 -2.39
N ALA A 79 -6.68 22.00 -1.40
CA ALA A 79 -5.56 22.77 -0.87
C ALA A 79 -4.44 21.86 -0.35
N LYS A 80 -4.80 20.76 0.32
CA LYS A 80 -3.85 19.78 0.80
C LYS A 80 -3.17 19.03 -0.35
N ALA A 81 -3.91 18.61 -1.38
CA ALA A 81 -3.36 17.96 -2.56
C ALA A 81 -2.33 18.85 -3.27
N TYR A 82 -2.66 20.12 -3.47
CA TYR A 82 -1.72 21.10 -4.04
C TYR A 82 -0.48 21.29 -3.17
N ALA A 83 -0.64 21.41 -1.85
CA ALA A 83 0.49 21.52 -0.91
C ALA A 83 1.40 20.29 -0.95
N ASN A 84 0.83 19.13 -1.31
CA ASN A 84 1.54 17.86 -1.46
C ASN A 84 2.05 17.59 -2.89
N GLY A 85 1.96 18.57 -3.81
CA GLY A 85 2.49 18.45 -5.18
C GLY A 85 1.60 17.65 -6.14
N VAL A 86 0.33 17.44 -5.79
CA VAL A 86 -0.66 16.81 -6.68
C VAL A 86 -1.48 17.91 -7.33
N TYR A 87 -1.03 18.38 -8.49
CA TYR A 87 -1.59 19.54 -9.20
C TYR A 87 -2.62 19.19 -10.25
N ASP A 88 -2.76 17.93 -10.59
CA ASP A 88 -3.66 17.35 -11.59
C ASP A 88 -4.96 16.81 -10.99
N ALA A 89 -5.18 17.03 -9.69
CA ALA A 89 -6.47 16.75 -9.07
C ALA A 89 -7.52 17.78 -9.52
N GLU A 90 -8.72 17.32 -9.84
CA GLU A 90 -9.81 18.12 -10.39
C GLU A 90 -11.05 18.01 -9.51
N VAL A 91 -11.73 19.15 -9.31
CA VAL A 91 -13.05 19.15 -8.65
C VAL A 91 -14.11 18.87 -9.71
N LEU A 92 -14.93 17.85 -9.46
CA LEU A 92 -16.01 17.46 -10.37
C LEU A 92 -17.38 17.76 -9.76
N THR A 93 -18.28 18.18 -10.61
CA THR A 93 -19.70 18.31 -10.27
C THR A 93 -20.34 16.92 -10.14
N ARG A 94 -21.54 16.89 -9.57
CA ARG A 94 -22.36 15.68 -9.51
C ARG A 94 -22.56 15.05 -10.91
N GLN A 95 -22.86 15.87 -11.91
CA GLN A 95 -23.16 15.37 -13.26
C GLN A 95 -21.93 14.73 -13.89
N GLU A 96 -20.76 15.38 -13.82
CA GLU A 96 -19.50 14.84 -14.34
C GLU A 96 -19.15 13.50 -13.69
N LEU A 97 -19.36 13.36 -12.36
CA LEU A 97 -19.14 12.11 -11.66
C LEU A 97 -20.08 11.00 -12.11
N LEU A 98 -21.35 11.31 -12.32
CA LEU A 98 -22.34 10.35 -12.82
C LEU A 98 -22.12 9.97 -14.29
N ASP A 99 -21.56 10.88 -15.09
CA ASP A 99 -21.16 10.58 -16.47
C ASP A 99 -19.96 9.64 -16.53
N MET A 100 -19.01 9.77 -15.57
CA MET A 100 -17.87 8.86 -15.45
C MET A 100 -18.25 7.51 -14.83
N GLU A 101 -19.11 7.51 -13.82
CA GLU A 101 -19.56 6.33 -13.08
C GLU A 101 -21.07 6.35 -12.85
N PRO A 102 -21.86 5.86 -13.84
CA PRO A 102 -23.32 5.91 -13.78
C PRO A 102 -23.96 5.16 -12.62
N HIS A 103 -23.22 4.25 -11.99
CA HIS A 103 -23.68 3.46 -10.85
C HIS A 103 -23.43 4.10 -9.48
N LEU A 104 -22.85 5.30 -9.44
CA LEU A 104 -22.73 6.04 -8.19
C LEU A 104 -24.09 6.45 -7.62
N ASN A 105 -24.13 6.69 -6.32
CA ASN A 105 -25.34 7.23 -5.68
C ASN A 105 -25.76 8.55 -6.35
N PRO A 106 -26.97 8.63 -6.95
CA PRO A 106 -27.42 9.83 -7.65
C PRO A 106 -27.61 11.06 -6.75
N GLU A 107 -27.60 10.88 -5.42
CA GLU A 107 -27.71 11.98 -4.45
C GLU A 107 -26.36 12.55 -4.02
N LEU A 108 -25.22 12.09 -4.59
CA LEU A 108 -23.91 12.67 -4.33
C LEU A 108 -23.89 14.17 -4.66
N LEU A 109 -23.06 14.94 -3.97
CA LEU A 109 -23.03 16.40 -4.05
C LEU A 109 -21.86 16.95 -4.86
N GLY A 110 -20.95 16.09 -5.32
CA GLY A 110 -19.73 16.42 -6.03
C GLY A 110 -18.56 15.59 -5.54
N GLY A 111 -17.37 15.87 -6.03
CA GLY A 111 -16.18 15.14 -5.61
C GLY A 111 -14.90 15.64 -6.25
N ILE A 112 -13.88 14.80 -6.19
CA ILE A 112 -12.55 15.10 -6.67
C ILE A 112 -12.07 13.90 -7.48
N TYR A 113 -11.48 14.17 -8.63
CA TYR A 113 -10.82 13.20 -9.48
C TYR A 113 -9.30 13.33 -9.36
N VAL A 114 -8.60 12.20 -9.21
CA VAL A 114 -7.14 12.13 -9.26
C VAL A 114 -6.75 11.15 -10.36
N PRO A 115 -6.31 11.65 -11.53
CA PRO A 115 -6.09 10.81 -12.72
C PRO A 115 -4.92 9.85 -12.58
N ARG A 116 -3.90 10.16 -11.77
CA ARG A 116 -2.70 9.35 -11.61
C ARG A 116 -2.85 8.19 -10.62
N ASP A 117 -3.94 8.11 -9.89
CA ASP A 117 -4.20 6.94 -9.06
C ASP A 117 -4.53 5.73 -9.94
N GLY A 118 -4.16 4.54 -9.50
CA GLY A 118 -4.38 3.33 -10.27
C GLY A 118 -4.45 2.08 -9.41
N GLN A 119 -4.54 0.94 -10.09
CA GLN A 119 -4.53 -0.39 -9.47
C GLN A 119 -3.49 -1.27 -10.16
N ILE A 120 -2.86 -2.13 -9.38
CA ILE A 120 -1.93 -3.15 -9.86
C ILE A 120 -2.46 -4.53 -9.50
N ASN A 121 -1.95 -5.56 -10.16
CA ASN A 121 -2.13 -6.91 -9.67
C ASN A 121 -1.12 -7.17 -8.55
N GLN A 122 -1.53 -7.01 -7.28
CA GLN A 122 -0.65 -7.13 -6.12
C GLN A 122 -0.07 -8.55 -5.96
N PHE A 123 -0.76 -9.58 -6.43
CA PHE A 123 -0.24 -10.95 -6.39
C PHE A 123 0.94 -11.10 -7.34
N LEU A 124 0.76 -10.72 -8.61
CA LEU A 124 1.82 -10.76 -9.61
C LEU A 124 2.97 -9.81 -9.23
N PHE A 125 2.67 -8.63 -8.67
CA PHE A 125 3.69 -7.67 -8.28
C PHE A 125 4.66 -8.23 -7.24
N VAL A 126 4.16 -8.96 -6.24
CA VAL A 126 5.01 -9.60 -5.22
C VAL A 126 5.80 -10.75 -5.82
N VAL A 127 5.16 -11.60 -6.62
CA VAL A 127 5.83 -12.76 -7.25
C VAL A 127 6.91 -12.29 -8.21
N ALA A 128 6.61 -11.36 -9.11
CA ALA A 128 7.57 -10.85 -10.09
C ALA A 128 8.80 -10.19 -9.44
N GLN A 129 8.62 -9.45 -8.32
CA GLN A 129 9.75 -8.92 -7.57
C GLN A 129 10.61 -10.03 -6.94
N ALA A 130 9.99 -11.08 -6.41
CA ALA A 130 10.71 -12.20 -5.83
C ALA A 130 11.47 -13.00 -6.89
N GLU A 131 10.86 -13.27 -8.05
CA GLU A 131 11.50 -13.92 -9.19
C GLU A 131 12.69 -13.09 -9.71
N ASN A 132 12.49 -11.79 -9.92
CA ASN A 132 13.57 -10.89 -10.33
C ASN A 132 14.71 -10.87 -9.31
N ALA A 133 14.41 -10.84 -8.01
CA ALA A 133 15.41 -10.90 -6.97
C ALA A 133 16.21 -12.23 -7.01
N ALA A 134 15.51 -13.35 -7.19
CA ALA A 134 16.14 -14.67 -7.28
C ALA A 134 17.05 -14.78 -8.51
N GLU A 135 16.63 -14.29 -9.68
CA GLU A 135 17.43 -14.21 -10.89
C GLU A 135 18.70 -13.36 -10.70
N ASN A 136 18.64 -12.36 -9.84
CA ASN A 136 19.77 -11.52 -9.45
C ASN A 136 20.56 -12.07 -8.24
N GLY A 137 20.38 -13.34 -7.89
CA GLY A 137 21.19 -14.06 -6.91
C GLY A 137 20.76 -13.86 -5.45
N VAL A 138 19.53 -13.47 -5.21
CA VAL A 138 18.95 -13.51 -3.86
C VAL A 138 18.48 -14.93 -3.54
N GLU A 139 18.89 -15.44 -2.39
CA GLU A 139 18.42 -16.73 -1.88
C GLU A 139 17.18 -16.55 -1.03
N PHE A 140 16.14 -17.33 -1.31
CA PHE A 140 14.90 -17.37 -0.52
C PHE A 140 14.87 -18.64 0.31
N LEU A 141 14.76 -18.50 1.62
CA LEU A 141 14.47 -19.59 2.55
C LEU A 141 13.01 -19.43 3.00
N LEU A 142 12.11 -20.18 2.37
CA LEU A 142 10.71 -20.29 2.73
C LEU A 142 10.54 -21.34 3.83
N ASP A 143 9.40 -21.36 4.51
CA ASP A 143 9.17 -22.18 5.72
C ASP A 143 10.28 -22.00 6.78
N CYS A 144 10.92 -20.83 6.79
CA CYS A 144 12.10 -20.54 7.56
C CYS A 144 11.88 -19.37 8.54
N PRO A 145 11.09 -19.57 9.59
CA PRO A 145 10.93 -18.54 10.61
C PRO A 145 12.24 -18.21 11.30
N VAL A 146 12.50 -16.91 11.50
CA VAL A 146 13.56 -16.44 12.38
C VAL A 146 13.11 -16.64 13.82
N LEU A 147 13.89 -17.35 14.61
CA LEU A 147 13.59 -17.74 15.98
C LEU A 147 14.28 -16.82 16.99
N ASP A 148 15.49 -16.33 16.65
CA ASP A 148 16.25 -15.42 17.49
C ASP A 148 17.32 -14.69 16.67
N ILE A 149 17.78 -13.53 17.18
CA ILE A 149 18.90 -12.78 16.63
C ILE A 149 19.89 -12.47 17.74
N GLU A 150 21.03 -13.10 17.70
CA GLU A 150 22.11 -12.84 18.65
C GLU A 150 22.90 -11.60 18.21
N ALA A 151 22.85 -10.56 19.01
CA ALA A 151 23.57 -9.31 18.81
C ALA A 151 24.46 -8.99 20.02
N SER A 152 25.53 -8.25 19.78
CA SER A 152 26.41 -7.72 20.79
C SER A 152 26.84 -6.30 20.45
N ASP A 153 27.66 -5.67 21.29
CA ASP A 153 28.28 -4.37 21.01
C ASP A 153 29.12 -4.36 19.71
N LYS A 154 29.45 -5.53 19.18
CA LYS A 154 30.20 -5.70 17.92
C LYS A 154 29.28 -5.88 16.71
N GLY A 155 27.97 -5.82 16.89
CA GLY A 155 26.96 -6.03 15.86
C GLY A 155 26.28 -7.41 15.92
N ILE A 156 25.64 -7.78 14.80
CA ILE A 156 24.97 -9.08 14.68
C ILE A 156 26.00 -10.21 14.71
N GLN A 157 25.75 -11.22 15.53
CA GLN A 157 26.61 -12.39 15.63
C GLN A 157 26.05 -13.54 14.80
N ARG A 158 24.74 -13.78 14.93
CA ARG A 158 24.03 -14.83 14.20
C ARG A 158 22.52 -14.61 14.20
N VAL A 159 21.87 -15.07 13.16
CA VAL A 159 20.41 -15.19 13.04
C VAL A 159 20.06 -16.67 13.16
N VAL A 160 19.31 -17.01 14.20
CA VAL A 160 18.86 -18.38 14.45
C VAL A 160 17.55 -18.60 13.68
N THR A 161 17.51 -19.59 12.82
CA THR A 161 16.32 -19.94 12.06
C THR A 161 15.92 -21.40 12.27
N ALA A 162 14.70 -21.77 11.87
CA ALA A 162 14.25 -23.15 11.90
C ALA A 162 15.07 -24.09 10.97
N MET A 163 15.76 -23.53 9.97
CA MET A 163 16.55 -24.28 8.99
C MET A 163 18.06 -24.24 9.30
N GLY A 164 18.46 -23.65 10.41
CA GLY A 164 19.86 -23.48 10.81
C GLY A 164 20.26 -22.02 11.02
N ASP A 165 21.49 -21.81 11.41
CA ASP A 165 22.00 -20.49 11.75
C ASP A 165 22.57 -19.77 10.52
N VAL A 166 22.27 -18.49 10.39
CA VAL A 166 22.77 -17.63 9.32
C VAL A 166 23.69 -16.58 9.91
N GLN A 167 24.87 -16.40 9.33
CA GLN A 167 25.78 -15.31 9.66
C GLN A 167 25.56 -14.14 8.69
N ALA A 168 25.28 -12.96 9.20
CA ALA A 168 25.06 -11.76 8.41
C ALA A 168 25.71 -10.55 9.06
N LYS A 169 26.24 -9.64 8.23
CA LYS A 169 26.74 -8.34 8.69
C LYS A 169 25.60 -7.37 9.00
N TRP A 170 24.50 -7.51 8.28
CA TRP A 170 23.32 -6.67 8.38
C TRP A 170 22.08 -7.53 8.39
N VAL A 171 21.12 -7.18 9.21
CA VAL A 171 19.77 -7.74 9.22
C VAL A 171 18.80 -6.61 8.94
N ILE A 172 17.97 -6.78 7.90
CA ILE A 172 16.89 -5.87 7.56
C ILE A 172 15.60 -6.49 8.06
N ASN A 173 15.00 -5.86 9.05
CA ASN A 173 13.71 -6.29 9.56
C ASN A 173 12.58 -5.81 8.65
N ALA A 174 12.08 -6.71 7.81
CA ALA A 174 10.95 -6.50 6.90
C ALA A 174 9.75 -7.40 7.27
N ALA A 175 9.64 -7.82 8.53
CA ALA A 175 8.69 -8.83 8.99
C ALA A 175 7.22 -8.35 9.12
N GLY A 176 6.87 -7.20 8.53
CA GLY A 176 5.49 -6.72 8.45
C GLY A 176 4.81 -6.64 9.82
N LEU A 177 3.72 -7.38 10.03
CA LEU A 177 2.97 -7.42 11.29
C LEU A 177 3.77 -7.99 12.47
N HIS A 178 4.90 -8.65 12.23
CA HIS A 178 5.79 -9.24 13.23
C HIS A 178 7.09 -8.47 13.40
N CYS A 179 7.20 -7.27 12.86
CA CYS A 179 8.45 -6.52 12.92
C CYS A 179 8.85 -6.11 14.34
N ASP A 180 7.90 -5.92 15.24
CA ASP A 180 8.17 -5.67 16.66
C ASP A 180 8.65 -6.93 17.40
N ASP A 181 8.19 -8.14 17.00
CA ASP A 181 8.72 -9.40 17.53
C ASP A 181 10.21 -9.55 17.16
N ILE A 182 10.56 -9.31 15.90
CA ILE A 182 11.96 -9.34 15.45
C ILE A 182 12.81 -8.26 16.14
N ALA A 183 12.26 -7.05 16.31
CA ALA A 183 12.96 -5.98 17.00
C ALA A 183 13.28 -6.33 18.47
N ARG A 184 12.36 -6.99 19.16
CA ARG A 184 12.57 -7.45 20.55
C ARG A 184 13.71 -8.45 20.69
N MET A 185 13.99 -9.28 19.68
CA MET A 185 15.11 -10.24 19.71
C MET A 185 16.47 -9.54 19.88
N VAL A 186 16.59 -8.28 19.45
CA VAL A 186 17.80 -7.47 19.62
C VAL A 186 17.64 -6.38 20.70
N GLY A 187 16.64 -6.51 21.58
CA GLY A 187 16.42 -5.62 22.72
C GLY A 187 15.75 -4.28 22.37
N LEU A 188 15.26 -4.09 21.16
CA LEU A 188 14.49 -2.91 20.77
C LEU A 188 13.01 -3.10 21.09
N CYS A 189 12.51 -2.40 22.11
CA CYS A 189 11.15 -2.56 22.65
C CYS A 189 10.36 -1.23 22.69
N ASP A 190 10.76 -0.26 21.90
CA ASP A 190 10.22 1.10 21.90
C ASP A 190 8.98 1.29 21.04
N PHE A 191 8.56 0.25 20.34
CA PHE A 191 7.30 0.24 19.57
C PHE A 191 6.59 -1.13 19.64
N SER A 192 5.30 -1.12 19.31
CA SER A 192 4.49 -2.32 19.14
C SER A 192 3.57 -2.18 17.95
N VAL A 193 3.39 -3.26 17.21
CA VAL A 193 2.44 -3.33 16.09
C VAL A 193 1.07 -3.73 16.62
N HIS A 194 0.06 -2.93 16.29
CA HIS A 194 -1.34 -3.22 16.60
C HIS A 194 -2.08 -3.55 15.29
N PRO A 195 -2.28 -4.82 14.95
CA PRO A 195 -2.93 -5.23 13.71
C PRO A 195 -4.34 -4.67 13.59
N ARG A 196 -4.68 -4.11 12.42
CA ARG A 196 -6.03 -3.72 12.08
C ARG A 196 -6.54 -4.61 10.95
N LYS A 197 -7.64 -5.33 11.18
CA LYS A 197 -8.27 -6.16 10.16
C LYS A 197 -9.07 -5.29 9.20
N GLY A 198 -8.79 -5.43 7.90
CA GLY A 198 -9.66 -4.97 6.81
C GLY A 198 -10.45 -6.15 6.25
N GLU A 199 -11.69 -5.92 5.85
CA GLU A 199 -12.55 -6.93 5.22
C GLU A 199 -12.98 -6.42 3.85
N PHE A 200 -12.94 -7.30 2.85
CA PHE A 200 -13.30 -6.97 1.47
C PHE A 200 -14.48 -7.83 1.02
N PHE A 201 -15.44 -7.19 0.37
CA PHE A 201 -16.46 -7.88 -0.41
C PHE A 201 -15.96 -7.99 -1.85
N VAL A 202 -15.71 -9.21 -2.30
CA VAL A 202 -15.31 -9.46 -3.69
C VAL A 202 -16.56 -9.68 -4.52
N LEU A 203 -16.75 -8.85 -5.53
CA LEU A 203 -17.87 -8.96 -6.47
C LEU A 203 -17.52 -9.96 -7.57
N GLY A 204 -18.47 -10.80 -7.94
CA GLY A 204 -18.30 -11.74 -9.05
C GLY A 204 -18.27 -11.03 -10.41
N HIS A 205 -17.75 -11.71 -11.42
CA HIS A 205 -17.70 -11.22 -12.79
C HIS A 205 -19.09 -10.87 -13.38
N ASP A 206 -20.12 -11.57 -12.91
CA ASP A 206 -21.51 -11.41 -13.37
C ASP A 206 -22.27 -10.28 -12.68
N THR A 207 -21.60 -9.55 -11.77
CA THR A 207 -22.20 -8.42 -11.09
C THR A 207 -22.64 -7.36 -12.11
N PRO A 208 -23.93 -6.95 -12.09
CA PRO A 208 -24.42 -5.96 -13.04
C PRO A 208 -23.87 -4.54 -12.79
N VAL A 209 -23.46 -4.27 -11.56
CA VAL A 209 -22.85 -3.00 -11.17
C VAL A 209 -21.33 -3.13 -11.32
N LYS A 210 -20.77 -2.36 -12.24
CA LYS A 210 -19.32 -2.27 -12.45
C LYS A 210 -18.90 -0.82 -12.27
N VAL A 211 -17.75 -0.63 -11.64
CA VAL A 211 -17.08 0.66 -11.52
C VAL A 211 -15.76 0.59 -12.27
N SER A 212 -15.41 1.66 -12.95
CA SER A 212 -14.19 1.78 -13.78
C SER A 212 -13.07 2.50 -13.04
N HIS A 213 -13.38 3.22 -11.97
CA HIS A 213 -12.46 4.00 -11.17
C HIS A 213 -12.40 3.51 -9.74
N ILE A 214 -11.35 3.88 -9.02
CA ILE A 214 -11.29 3.71 -7.56
C ILE A 214 -12.24 4.73 -6.92
N VAL A 215 -13.28 4.27 -6.24
CA VAL A 215 -14.26 5.16 -5.59
C VAL A 215 -14.05 5.18 -4.08
N ARG A 216 -13.93 6.39 -3.52
CA ARG A 216 -13.80 6.62 -2.07
C ARG A 216 -14.76 7.71 -1.63
N SER A 217 -15.12 7.73 -0.35
CA SER A 217 -15.82 8.88 0.24
C SER A 217 -14.85 9.86 0.91
N ILE A 218 -15.19 11.15 0.91
CA ILE A 218 -14.49 12.10 1.77
C ILE A 218 -14.74 11.70 3.23
N PRO A 219 -13.68 11.55 4.07
CA PRO A 219 -13.86 11.15 5.45
C PRO A 219 -14.75 12.15 6.22
N ALA A 220 -15.75 11.66 6.92
CA ALA A 220 -16.55 12.47 7.84
C ALA A 220 -15.74 12.66 9.12
N GLY A 221 -15.06 13.80 9.25
CA GLY A 221 -14.32 14.18 10.46
C GLY A 221 -13.03 13.43 10.70
N GLY A 222 -11.91 13.98 10.23
CA GLY A 222 -10.53 13.78 10.72
C GLY A 222 -9.95 12.37 10.74
N GLY A 223 -10.64 11.36 10.25
CA GLY A 223 -10.16 9.99 10.16
C GLY A 223 -9.71 9.64 8.74
N HIS A 224 -8.64 8.88 8.62
CA HIS A 224 -8.31 8.21 7.37
C HIS A 224 -9.40 7.18 7.11
N GLY A 225 -10.36 7.51 6.23
CA GLY A 225 -11.28 6.52 5.69
C GLY A 225 -10.50 5.62 4.73
N THR A 226 -10.38 4.38 5.10
CA THR A 226 -10.06 3.28 4.18
C THR A 226 -11.34 2.74 3.63
#